data_2312354860d9389042a4796b441660e5
#
_entry.id   2312354860d9389042a4796b441660e5
#
_cell.length_a   1.000
_cell.length_b   1.000
_cell.length_c   1.000
_cell.angle_alpha   90.00
_cell.angle_beta   90.00
_cell.angle_gamma   90.00
#
_symmetry.space_group_name_H-M   'P 1'
#
loop_
_entity.id
_entity.type
_entity.pdbx_description
1 polymer ?
#
loop_
_entity_poly.entity_id
_entity_poly.type
_entity_poly.pdbx_seq_one_letter_code
_entity_poly.pdbx_strand_id
1 'polypeptide(L)'
;MAILFLLPVNSFCQKVISISVNDGINPATAEYIHQGIEKAMEDKAEFLIINLNTPGGLLNSTRNIVTDIMQSAVPVVVYVSPSGAHAGSAGTFITLAANIAAMAPGTNIGAAHPVDMQGKTDAVMNEKVMNDASAFIRTI
;
A
#
# COMPACT_ATOMS: atom_id res chain seq x y z
N MET A 1 -4.07 50.69 32.18
CA MET A 1 -4.91 49.45 32.17
C MET A 1 -4.62 48.73 30.88
N ALA A 2 -3.81 47.68 30.91
CA ALA A 2 -3.46 46.91 29.71
C ALA A 2 -4.46 45.77 29.55
N ILE A 3 -5.20 45.76 28.43
CA ILE A 3 -6.10 44.63 28.09
C ILE A 3 -5.29 43.59 27.34
N LEU A 4 -5.05 42.47 27.99
CA LEU A 4 -4.41 41.28 27.39
C LEU A 4 -5.44 40.51 26.56
N PHE A 5 -5.35 40.60 25.23
CA PHE A 5 -6.16 39.80 24.32
C PHE A 5 -5.60 38.35 24.30
N LEU A 6 -6.26 37.41 24.96
CA LEU A 6 -6.01 35.99 24.80
C LEU A 6 -6.69 35.56 23.49
N LEU A 7 -5.89 35.33 22.44
CA LEU A 7 -6.37 34.68 21.23
C LEU A 7 -6.53 33.17 21.50
N PRO A 8 -7.67 32.55 21.13
CA PRO A 8 -7.83 31.12 21.29
C PRO A 8 -6.87 30.39 20.36
N VAL A 9 -5.96 29.60 20.93
CA VAL A 9 -5.11 28.68 20.14
C VAL A 9 -5.99 27.48 19.82
N ASN A 10 -6.51 27.43 18.58
CA ASN A 10 -7.16 26.23 18.08
C ASN A 10 -6.09 25.14 17.86
N SER A 11 -6.01 24.19 18.80
CA SER A 11 -5.21 22.98 18.63
C SER A 11 -5.96 22.05 17.67
N PHE A 12 -5.54 22.00 16.41
CA PHE A 12 -6.00 20.98 15.47
C PHE A 12 -5.33 19.66 15.85
N CYS A 13 -6.12 18.71 16.33
CA CYS A 13 -5.66 17.33 16.51
C CYS A 13 -5.56 16.69 15.12
N GLN A 14 -4.34 16.53 14.62
CA GLN A 14 -4.09 15.82 13.35
C GLN A 14 -4.30 14.32 13.59
N LYS A 15 -5.24 13.73 12.86
CA LYS A 15 -5.57 12.31 12.95
C LYS A 15 -4.82 11.53 11.89
N VAL A 16 -4.14 10.48 12.30
CA VAL A 16 -3.45 9.53 11.41
C VAL A 16 -4.03 8.15 11.67
N ILE A 17 -4.39 7.46 10.60
CA ILE A 17 -4.80 6.05 10.66
C ILE A 17 -3.60 5.19 10.30
N SER A 18 -3.40 4.10 11.04
CA SER A 18 -2.33 3.14 10.76
C SER A 18 -2.89 1.73 10.78
N ILE A 19 -2.61 0.98 9.71
CA ILE A 19 -2.96 -0.43 9.59
C ILE A 19 -1.69 -1.26 9.33
N SER A 20 -1.75 -2.57 9.62
CA SER A 20 -0.61 -3.47 9.42
C SER A 20 -1.01 -4.67 8.58
N VAL A 21 -0.23 -4.92 7.54
CA VAL A 21 -0.35 -6.06 6.65
C VAL A 21 0.93 -6.90 6.78
N ASN A 22 0.81 -8.04 7.44
CA ASN A 22 1.92 -8.95 7.69
C ASN A 22 1.55 -10.37 7.22
N ASP A 23 1.18 -10.49 5.95
CA ASP A 23 0.73 -11.73 5.35
C ASP A 23 0.74 -11.65 3.81
N GLY A 24 0.35 -12.75 3.14
CA GLY A 24 0.14 -12.80 1.71
C GLY A 24 -1.00 -11.89 1.23
N ILE A 25 -0.84 -11.34 0.02
CA ILE A 25 -1.88 -10.51 -0.62
C ILE A 25 -2.95 -11.41 -1.22
N ASN A 26 -4.15 -11.33 -0.66
CA ASN A 26 -5.33 -12.12 -1.00
C ASN A 26 -6.60 -11.24 -0.92
N PRO A 27 -7.80 -11.74 -1.25
CA PRO A 27 -9.02 -10.94 -1.19
C PRO A 27 -9.32 -10.35 0.20
N ALA A 28 -9.03 -11.08 1.28
CA ALA A 28 -9.26 -10.57 2.64
C ALA A 28 -8.28 -9.42 2.99
N THR A 29 -7.02 -9.53 2.56
CA THR A 29 -6.03 -8.47 2.72
C THR A 29 -6.43 -7.22 1.91
N ALA A 30 -6.93 -7.41 0.68
CA ALA A 30 -7.40 -6.31 -0.15
C ALA A 30 -8.59 -5.59 0.50
N GLU A 31 -9.57 -6.34 0.99
CA GLU A 31 -10.71 -5.79 1.71
C GLU A 31 -10.29 -5.04 2.99
N TYR A 32 -9.35 -5.57 3.75
CA TYR A 32 -8.83 -4.92 4.94
C TYR A 32 -8.17 -3.56 4.63
N ILE A 33 -7.39 -3.48 3.54
CA ILE A 33 -6.79 -2.22 3.09
C ILE A 33 -7.87 -1.25 2.62
N HIS A 34 -8.84 -1.73 1.84
CA HIS A 34 -9.98 -0.93 1.39
C HIS A 34 -10.71 -0.27 2.57
N GLN A 35 -11.08 -1.06 3.58
CA GLN A 35 -11.72 -0.55 4.81
C GLN A 35 -10.83 0.44 5.56
N GLY A 36 -9.52 0.24 5.56
CA GLY A 36 -8.56 1.19 6.15
C GLY A 36 -8.58 2.55 5.45
N ILE A 37 -8.67 2.54 4.10
CA ILE A 37 -8.78 3.76 3.29
C ILE A 37 -10.13 4.45 3.54
N GLU A 38 -11.23 3.71 3.52
CA GLU A 38 -12.56 4.26 3.82
C GLU A 38 -12.60 4.88 5.21
N LYS A 39 -12.06 4.18 6.21
CA LYS A 39 -11.98 4.69 7.58
C LYS A 39 -11.16 5.97 7.68
N ALA A 40 -10.06 6.08 6.94
CA ALA A 40 -9.26 7.30 6.89
C ALA A 40 -10.04 8.47 6.29
N MET A 41 -10.84 8.22 5.24
CA MET A 41 -11.70 9.23 4.62
C MET A 41 -12.83 9.67 5.56
N GLU A 42 -13.55 8.73 6.18
CA GLU A 42 -14.63 9.02 7.13
C GLU A 42 -14.15 9.86 8.32
N ASP A 43 -13.00 9.49 8.85
CA ASP A 43 -12.38 10.13 10.01
C ASP A 43 -11.65 11.43 9.67
N LYS A 44 -11.61 11.81 8.38
CA LYS A 44 -10.87 12.98 7.87
C LYS A 44 -9.41 12.97 8.33
N ALA A 45 -8.78 11.78 8.23
CA ALA A 45 -7.38 11.63 8.59
C ALA A 45 -6.48 12.44 7.64
N GLU A 46 -5.36 12.93 8.15
CA GLU A 46 -4.34 13.62 7.34
C GLU A 46 -3.68 12.66 6.33
N PHE A 47 -3.49 11.41 6.75
CA PHE A 47 -3.00 10.31 5.90
C PHE A 47 -3.26 8.94 6.54
N LEU A 48 -3.21 7.90 5.70
CA LEU A 48 -3.21 6.50 6.09
C LEU A 48 -1.79 5.94 6.01
N ILE A 49 -1.33 5.22 7.05
CA ILE A 49 -0.09 4.44 7.01
C ILE A 49 -0.44 2.96 6.86
N ILE A 50 0.13 2.31 5.85
CA ILE A 50 0.11 0.86 5.68
C ILE A 50 1.50 0.33 6.04
N ASN A 51 1.64 -0.29 7.23
CA ASN A 51 2.84 -1.03 7.59
C ASN A 51 2.82 -2.36 6.85
N LEU A 52 3.75 -2.53 5.91
CA LEU A 52 3.74 -3.64 4.96
C LEU A 52 4.91 -4.60 5.18
N ASN A 53 4.58 -5.88 5.36
CA ASN A 53 5.50 -7.01 5.29
C ASN A 53 4.80 -8.17 4.57
N THR A 54 5.16 -8.43 3.32
CA THR A 54 4.47 -9.42 2.49
C THR A 54 5.41 -10.15 1.54
N PRO A 55 5.27 -11.47 1.39
CA PRO A 55 5.96 -12.23 0.35
C PRO A 55 5.39 -11.97 -1.05
N GLY A 56 4.21 -11.34 -1.14
CA GLY A 56 3.44 -11.19 -2.37
C GLY A 56 2.08 -11.85 -2.28
N GLY A 57 1.47 -12.14 -3.43
CA GLY A 57 0.18 -12.84 -3.48
C GLY A 57 -0.53 -12.70 -4.82
N LEU A 58 -1.86 -12.70 -4.80
CA LEU A 58 -2.69 -12.75 -5.99
C LEU A 58 -2.69 -11.42 -6.77
N LEU A 59 -2.45 -11.50 -8.08
CA LEU A 59 -2.41 -10.33 -8.96
C LEU A 59 -3.72 -9.52 -8.95
N ASN A 60 -4.87 -10.20 -8.93
CA ASN A 60 -6.17 -9.51 -8.91
C ASN A 60 -6.36 -8.70 -7.62
N SER A 61 -6.00 -9.27 -6.46
CA SER A 61 -6.03 -8.56 -5.18
C SER A 61 -5.04 -7.38 -5.17
N THR A 62 -3.86 -7.55 -5.77
CA THR A 62 -2.87 -6.49 -5.95
C THR A 62 -3.43 -5.34 -6.77
N ARG A 63 -4.12 -5.63 -7.89
CA ARG A 63 -4.75 -4.60 -8.74
C ARG A 63 -5.82 -3.82 -7.99
N ASN A 64 -6.65 -4.48 -7.22
CA ASN A 64 -7.67 -3.82 -6.40
C ASN A 64 -7.02 -2.86 -5.40
N ILE A 65 -6.01 -3.33 -4.64
CA ILE A 65 -5.29 -2.49 -3.67
C ILE A 65 -4.64 -1.28 -4.35
N VAL A 66 -3.95 -1.48 -5.47
CA VAL A 66 -3.32 -0.38 -6.23
C VAL A 66 -4.36 0.64 -6.68
N THR A 67 -5.49 0.16 -7.19
CA THR A 67 -6.60 1.04 -7.61
C THR A 67 -7.14 1.85 -6.44
N ASP A 68 -7.39 1.21 -5.30
CA ASP A 68 -7.91 1.88 -4.09
C ASP A 68 -6.93 2.94 -3.58
N ILE A 69 -5.63 2.65 -3.56
CA ILE A 69 -4.59 3.61 -3.17
C ILE A 69 -4.57 4.81 -4.12
N MET A 70 -4.58 4.57 -5.44
CA MET A 70 -4.52 5.63 -6.45
C MET A 70 -5.77 6.50 -6.48
N GLN A 71 -6.93 5.96 -6.08
CA GLN A 71 -8.21 6.68 -6.02
C GLN A 71 -8.49 7.31 -4.66
N SER A 72 -7.67 7.04 -3.66
CA SER A 72 -7.86 7.55 -2.31
C SER A 72 -7.81 9.09 -2.26
N ALA A 73 -8.82 9.69 -1.64
CA ALA A 73 -8.82 11.13 -1.35
C ALA A 73 -7.90 11.51 -0.19
N VAL A 74 -7.50 10.53 0.63
CA VAL A 74 -6.55 10.69 1.74
C VAL A 74 -5.19 10.15 1.28
N PRO A 75 -4.09 10.90 1.47
CA PRO A 75 -2.77 10.40 1.12
C PRO A 75 -2.43 9.08 1.81
N VAL A 76 -1.93 8.12 1.04
CA VAL A 76 -1.54 6.80 1.53
C VAL A 76 -0.01 6.70 1.60
N VAL A 77 0.49 6.37 2.77
CA VAL A 77 1.90 6.07 3.04
C VAL A 77 2.06 4.56 3.14
N VAL A 78 2.91 3.97 2.33
CA VAL A 78 3.31 2.57 2.51
C VAL A 78 4.68 2.53 3.15
N TYR A 79 4.74 1.92 4.34
CA TYR A 79 5.97 1.78 5.11
C TYR A 79 6.35 0.30 5.21
N VAL A 80 7.40 -0.11 4.48
CA VAL A 80 7.91 -1.48 4.56
C VAL A 80 8.60 -1.64 5.90
N SER A 81 7.95 -2.35 6.81
CA SER A 81 8.37 -2.46 8.23
C SER A 81 7.84 -3.77 8.87
N PRO A 82 8.42 -4.22 9.97
CA PRO A 82 9.58 -3.67 10.71
C PRO A 82 10.93 -3.90 9.99
N SER A 83 12.04 -3.59 10.66
CA SER A 83 13.38 -3.96 10.16
C SER A 83 13.44 -5.44 9.82
N GLY A 84 13.98 -5.77 8.63
CA GLY A 84 13.99 -7.13 8.08
C GLY A 84 12.72 -7.54 7.32
N ALA A 85 11.67 -6.72 7.31
CA ALA A 85 10.48 -6.94 6.48
C ALA A 85 10.79 -6.85 4.99
N HIS A 86 9.89 -7.35 4.16
CA HIS A 86 10.01 -7.22 2.72
C HIS A 86 8.67 -6.89 2.04
N ALA A 87 8.75 -6.19 0.93
CA ALA A 87 7.65 -5.94 0.01
C ALA A 87 7.91 -6.73 -1.28
N GLY A 88 7.72 -8.06 -1.21
CA GLY A 88 7.96 -8.99 -2.31
C GLY A 88 6.80 -9.02 -3.30
N SER A 89 7.10 -9.21 -4.59
CA SER A 89 6.09 -9.43 -5.65
C SER A 89 4.96 -8.38 -5.60
N ALA A 90 3.74 -8.76 -5.20
CA ALA A 90 2.60 -7.85 -5.01
C ALA A 90 2.95 -6.62 -4.15
N GLY A 91 3.78 -6.79 -3.13
CA GLY A 91 4.24 -5.71 -2.26
C GLY A 91 5.00 -4.61 -3.01
N THR A 92 5.71 -4.95 -4.08
CA THR A 92 6.38 -3.98 -4.94
C THR A 92 5.36 -3.03 -5.59
N PHE A 93 4.29 -3.57 -6.19
CA PHE A 93 3.25 -2.78 -6.83
C PHE A 93 2.53 -1.88 -5.82
N ILE A 94 2.19 -2.43 -4.65
CA ILE A 94 1.49 -1.71 -3.57
C ILE A 94 2.38 -0.56 -3.06
N THR A 95 3.67 -0.80 -2.88
CA THR A 95 4.61 0.22 -2.40
C THR A 95 4.80 1.35 -3.42
N LEU A 96 4.88 1.01 -4.72
CA LEU A 96 5.01 2.01 -5.79
C LEU A 96 3.73 2.84 -6.00
N ALA A 97 2.56 2.28 -5.74
CA ALA A 97 1.28 2.98 -5.86
C ALA A 97 1.05 4.03 -4.76
N ALA A 98 1.83 4.01 -3.68
CA ALA A 98 1.68 4.91 -2.56
C ALA A 98 2.06 6.35 -2.90
N ASN A 99 1.37 7.33 -2.28
CA ASN A 99 1.77 8.73 -2.36
C ASN A 99 3.16 8.97 -1.72
N ILE A 100 3.46 8.20 -0.67
CA ILE A 100 4.78 8.18 -0.02
C ILE A 100 5.16 6.73 0.26
N ALA A 101 6.32 6.32 -0.23
CA ALA A 101 6.94 5.04 0.07
C ALA A 101 8.11 5.23 1.02
N ALA A 102 8.12 4.48 2.11
CA ALA A 102 9.20 4.48 3.10
C ALA A 102 9.60 3.05 3.47
N MET A 103 10.83 2.87 3.87
CA MET A 103 11.38 1.56 4.21
C MET A 103 12.19 1.63 5.49
N ALA A 104 11.95 0.70 6.41
CA ALA A 104 12.77 0.53 7.60
C ALA A 104 14.18 -0.01 7.23
N PRO A 105 15.20 0.23 8.04
CA PRO A 105 16.53 -0.33 7.79
C PRO A 105 16.51 -1.86 7.66
N GLY A 106 17.27 -2.40 6.69
CA GLY A 106 17.37 -3.84 6.45
C GLY A 106 16.15 -4.47 5.79
N THR A 107 15.22 -3.67 5.26
CA THR A 107 14.09 -4.14 4.45
C THR A 107 14.46 -4.20 2.98
N ASN A 108 13.69 -4.96 2.19
CA ASN A 108 13.87 -5.05 0.75
C ASN A 108 12.53 -5.00 0.00
N ILE A 109 12.61 -4.63 -1.26
CA ILE A 109 11.49 -4.56 -2.19
C ILE A 109 11.91 -5.20 -3.51
N GLY A 110 11.00 -5.91 -4.19
CA GLY A 110 11.31 -6.48 -5.51
C GLY A 110 10.62 -7.81 -5.78
N ALA A 111 11.25 -8.62 -6.65
CA ALA A 111 10.72 -9.90 -7.12
C ALA A 111 9.31 -9.81 -7.74
N ALA A 112 9.05 -8.74 -8.49
CA ALA A 112 7.73 -8.45 -9.09
C ALA A 112 7.41 -9.31 -10.33
N HIS A 113 8.19 -10.35 -10.61
CA HIS A 113 7.93 -11.27 -11.72
C HIS A 113 6.82 -12.25 -11.32
N PRO A 114 5.73 -12.34 -12.10
CA PRO A 114 4.72 -13.37 -11.88
C PRO A 114 5.33 -14.76 -11.99
N VAL A 115 5.01 -15.63 -11.05
CA VAL A 115 5.41 -17.03 -11.06
C VAL A 115 4.17 -17.91 -11.23
N ASP A 116 4.26 -18.91 -12.11
CA ASP A 116 3.21 -19.93 -12.24
C ASP A 116 3.34 -20.93 -11.10
N MET A 117 2.42 -20.86 -10.13
CA MET A 117 2.38 -21.80 -8.99
C MET A 117 1.95 -23.22 -9.40
N GLN A 118 1.47 -23.42 -10.63
CA GLN A 118 1.00 -24.73 -11.10
C GLN A 118 1.97 -25.43 -12.07
N GLY A 119 3.02 -24.76 -12.50
CA GLY A 119 4.11 -25.38 -13.28
C GLY A 119 3.71 -25.95 -14.66
N LYS A 120 2.56 -25.58 -15.21
CA LYS A 120 1.99 -26.11 -16.45
C LYS A 120 1.69 -25.08 -17.53
N THR A 121 2.07 -23.81 -17.33
CA THR A 121 1.70 -22.77 -18.28
C THR A 121 2.62 -22.81 -19.49
N ASP A 122 2.04 -22.80 -20.69
CA ASP A 122 2.75 -22.67 -21.97
C ASP A 122 3.62 -21.41 -21.98
N ALA A 123 4.78 -21.46 -22.62
CA ALA A 123 5.71 -20.35 -22.73
C ALA A 123 5.05 -19.05 -23.24
N VAL A 124 4.09 -19.17 -24.16
CA VAL A 124 3.30 -18.04 -24.68
C VAL A 124 2.42 -17.40 -23.61
N MET A 125 1.81 -18.20 -22.74
CA MET A 125 0.99 -17.68 -21.63
C MET A 125 1.87 -16.97 -20.60
N ASN A 126 3.02 -17.52 -20.25
CA ASN A 126 3.97 -16.89 -19.35
C ASN A 126 4.44 -15.53 -19.88
N GLU A 127 4.73 -15.43 -21.18
CA GLU A 127 5.10 -14.16 -21.81
C GLU A 127 3.97 -13.12 -21.72
N LYS A 128 2.71 -13.52 -21.95
CA LYS A 128 1.54 -12.63 -21.78
C LYS A 128 1.41 -12.10 -20.37
N VAL A 129 1.54 -12.98 -19.37
CA VAL A 129 1.44 -12.61 -17.95
C VAL A 129 2.58 -11.65 -17.56
N MET A 130 3.80 -11.88 -18.06
CA MET A 130 4.96 -11.00 -17.85
C MET A 130 4.76 -9.63 -18.47
N ASN A 131 4.26 -9.60 -19.70
CA ASN A 131 3.99 -8.36 -20.42
C ASN A 131 2.87 -7.55 -19.74
N ASP A 132 1.81 -8.22 -19.28
CA ASP A 132 0.71 -7.59 -18.55
C ASP A 132 1.19 -7.00 -17.20
N ALA A 133 1.97 -7.73 -16.41
CA ALA A 133 2.54 -7.22 -15.17
C ALA A 133 3.51 -6.06 -15.41
N SER A 134 4.30 -6.13 -16.49
CA SER A 134 5.22 -5.06 -16.90
C SER A 134 4.47 -3.82 -17.39
N ALA A 135 3.34 -3.98 -18.07
CA ALA A 135 2.46 -2.88 -18.45
C ALA A 135 1.83 -2.25 -17.19
N PHE A 136 1.34 -3.08 -16.28
CA PHE A 136 0.70 -2.61 -15.06
C PHE A 136 1.65 -1.76 -14.19
N ILE A 137 2.88 -2.22 -13.94
CA ILE A 137 3.84 -1.47 -13.13
C ILE A 137 4.24 -0.11 -13.74
N ARG A 138 4.10 0.04 -15.06
CA ARG A 138 4.37 1.32 -15.74
C ARG A 138 3.22 2.32 -15.64
N THR A 139 2.04 1.90 -15.19
CA THR A 139 0.88 2.77 -14.98
C THR A 139 0.79 3.32 -13.58
N ILE A 140 1.59 2.82 -12.67
CA ILE A 140 1.75 3.28 -11.30
C ILE A 140 2.83 4.36 -11.24
#